data_26c0eb5c0fbac3e9e110dc24f1e837d1
#
_entry.id   26c0eb5c0fbac3e9e110dc24f1e837d1
#
_cell.length_a   1.000
_cell.length_b   1.000
_cell.length_c   1.000
_cell.angle_alpha   90.00
_cell.angle_beta   90.00
_cell.angle_gamma   90.00
#
_symmetry.space_group_name_H-M   'P 1'
#
loop_
_entity.id
_entity.type
_entity.pdbx_description
1 polymer ?
#
loop_
_entity_poly.entity_id
_entity_poly.type
_entity_poly.pdbx_seq_one_letter_code
_entity_poly.pdbx_strand_id
1 'polypeptide(L)'
;SEAYGVLSDDQKKSNYDQFGHAAFQGGNQGGGGFDSSSFSDIFEDFFGDFTGGSRGSSGRGSGNRGNDLRYDVSISLEEAYKSLEKKINYTTYKKCNSCKGNGAEPGSKPIKCDYCAGRGKIRSNQGFFTVQQTCPQCNGYGETISKPCSNCRGNGKVQSNENVSVKIPKGVDDGTRIRLSGKGEAGTKNGGSGDLYLFISILNHSLFKRSEENLFFELPITFADAALGTTIEVPCIDGSKVKVKIPEGTQYGKQLRLKDKGMPILRKNSYGDLYI
;
A
#
# COMPACT_ATOMS: atom_id res chain seq x y z
N SER A 1 7.00 4.04 28.93
CA SER A 1 7.31 2.77 29.59
C SER A 1 6.00 2.15 30.10
N GLU A 2 5.87 0.83 30.03
CA GLU A 2 4.67 0.08 30.40
C GLU A 2 4.21 0.36 31.83
N ALA A 3 5.15 0.46 32.78
CA ALA A 3 4.87 0.78 34.17
C ALA A 3 4.11 2.10 34.33
N TYR A 4 4.46 3.14 33.59
CA TYR A 4 3.76 4.41 33.65
C TYR A 4 2.32 4.30 33.08
N GLY A 5 2.14 3.52 32.02
CA GLY A 5 0.82 3.28 31.42
C GLY A 5 -0.15 2.50 32.33
N VAL A 6 0.36 1.71 33.27
CA VAL A 6 -0.44 1.00 34.29
C VAL A 6 -0.69 1.89 35.51
N LEU A 7 0.31 2.64 35.96
CA LEU A 7 0.21 3.47 37.17
C LEU A 7 -0.52 4.80 36.98
N SER A 8 -0.62 5.29 35.74
CA SER A 8 -1.32 6.54 35.41
C SER A 8 -2.83 6.43 35.33
N ASP A 9 -3.39 5.22 35.39
CA ASP A 9 -4.81 4.94 35.31
C ASP A 9 -5.27 4.16 36.55
N ASP A 10 -6.13 4.75 37.34
CA ASP A 10 -6.57 4.19 38.63
C ASP A 10 -7.25 2.82 38.49
N GLN A 11 -7.93 2.56 37.36
CA GLN A 11 -8.56 1.25 37.11
C GLN A 11 -7.52 0.18 36.75
N LYS A 12 -6.51 0.52 35.97
CA LYS A 12 -5.41 -0.39 35.63
C LYS A 12 -4.56 -0.70 36.84
N LYS A 13 -4.35 0.30 37.68
CA LYS A 13 -3.66 0.13 38.97
C LYS A 13 -4.41 -0.82 39.92
N SER A 14 -5.71 -0.64 40.07
CA SER A 14 -6.56 -1.53 40.88
C SER A 14 -6.55 -2.98 40.37
N ASN A 15 -6.57 -3.18 39.04
CA ASN A 15 -6.47 -4.52 38.47
C ASN A 15 -5.07 -5.13 38.63
N TYR A 16 -4.03 -4.31 38.57
CA TYR A 16 -2.67 -4.76 38.87
C TYR A 16 -2.49 -5.15 40.32
N ASP A 17 -3.08 -4.40 41.26
CA ASP A 17 -3.03 -4.69 42.71
C ASP A 17 -3.78 -5.97 43.07
N GLN A 18 -4.83 -6.34 42.33
CA GLN A 18 -5.61 -7.58 42.54
C GLN A 18 -5.02 -8.80 41.85
N PHE A 19 -4.49 -8.67 40.65
CA PHE A 19 -4.11 -9.81 39.80
C PHE A 19 -2.61 -9.83 39.43
N GLY A 20 -1.81 -8.82 39.85
CA GLY A 20 -0.39 -8.72 39.59
C GLY A 20 -0.02 -8.70 38.11
N HIS A 21 1.20 -9.10 37.79
CA HIS A 21 1.73 -9.20 36.43
C HIS A 21 0.95 -10.17 35.52
N ALA A 22 0.24 -11.14 36.11
CA ALA A 22 -0.54 -12.13 35.37
C ALA A 22 -1.69 -11.49 34.56
N ALA A 23 -2.21 -10.33 34.98
CA ALA A 23 -3.25 -9.59 34.29
C ALA A 23 -2.77 -8.96 32.97
N PHE A 24 -1.44 -8.81 32.78
CA PHE A 24 -0.84 -8.10 31.64
C PHE A 24 0.11 -8.98 30.82
N GLN A 25 0.44 -10.19 31.26
CA GLN A 25 1.25 -11.18 30.56
C GLN A 25 0.39 -12.21 29.84
N GLY A 26 -0.50 -11.79 28.96
CA GLY A 26 -1.22 -12.66 28.01
C GLY A 26 -0.37 -12.96 26.78
N GLY A 27 0.76 -13.67 26.94
CA GLY A 27 1.62 -14.08 25.83
C GLY A 27 2.62 -15.14 26.26
N ASN A 28 2.25 -16.43 26.05
CA ASN A 28 3.17 -17.57 25.93
C ASN A 28 3.95 -18.03 27.17
N GLN A 29 3.44 -18.99 27.95
CA GLN A 29 4.09 -20.27 28.28
C GLN A 29 3.45 -20.98 29.47
N GLY A 30 2.81 -22.12 29.21
CA GLY A 30 2.91 -23.36 29.99
C GLY A 30 2.17 -23.50 31.33
N GLY A 31 1.07 -24.25 31.32
CA GLY A 31 0.75 -25.16 32.40
C GLY A 31 -0.36 -24.74 33.40
N GLY A 32 -1.56 -25.30 33.22
CA GLY A 32 -2.58 -25.38 34.28
C GLY A 32 -3.95 -24.82 33.89
N GLY A 33 -4.80 -25.68 33.34
CA GLY A 33 -6.25 -25.71 33.20
C GLY A 33 -7.10 -24.57 33.75
N PHE A 34 -7.18 -23.46 33.02
CA PHE A 34 -8.34 -22.58 33.03
C PHE A 34 -8.53 -22.11 31.57
N ASP A 35 -9.74 -22.32 31.08
CA ASP A 35 -10.15 -22.10 29.70
C ASP A 35 -9.86 -20.65 29.25
N SER A 36 -8.77 -20.47 28.52
CA SER A 36 -8.29 -19.14 28.05
C SER A 36 -9.17 -18.53 26.95
N SER A 37 -10.14 -19.27 26.41
CA SER A 37 -11.07 -18.80 25.39
C SER A 37 -12.11 -17.83 25.96
N SER A 38 -12.54 -18.03 27.21
CA SER A 38 -13.53 -17.16 27.86
C SER A 38 -12.96 -15.79 28.25
N PHE A 39 -11.65 -15.69 28.48
CA PHE A 39 -11.02 -14.42 28.88
C PHE A 39 -10.69 -13.52 27.68
N SER A 40 -10.38 -14.11 26.52
CA SER A 40 -10.14 -13.36 25.29
C SER A 40 -11.42 -12.70 24.79
N ASP A 41 -12.54 -13.40 24.85
CA ASP A 41 -13.85 -12.90 24.41
C ASP A 41 -14.37 -11.78 25.33
N ILE A 42 -14.14 -11.88 26.64
CA ILE A 42 -14.52 -10.82 27.60
C ILE A 42 -13.62 -9.60 27.47
N PHE A 43 -12.35 -9.80 27.11
CA PHE A 43 -11.40 -8.71 26.91
C PHE A 43 -11.63 -7.96 25.60
N GLU A 44 -11.98 -8.67 24.51
CA GLU A 44 -12.38 -8.05 23.24
C GLU A 44 -13.70 -7.29 23.34
N ASP A 45 -14.69 -7.82 24.04
CA ASP A 45 -15.98 -7.14 24.26
C ASP A 45 -15.84 -5.90 25.15
N PHE A 46 -14.98 -5.94 26.18
CA PHE A 46 -14.84 -4.83 27.12
C PHE A 46 -13.86 -3.74 26.62
N PHE A 47 -12.78 -4.11 25.91
CA PHE A 47 -11.80 -3.17 25.39
C PHE A 47 -12.13 -2.65 24.00
N GLY A 48 -12.85 -3.44 23.18
CA GLY A 48 -13.32 -3.02 21.85
C GLY A 48 -14.32 -1.88 21.91
N ASP A 49 -15.12 -1.82 22.98
CA ASP A 49 -16.14 -0.78 23.16
C ASP A 49 -15.56 0.53 23.73
N PHE A 50 -14.39 0.48 24.39
CA PHE A 50 -13.79 1.65 25.06
C PHE A 50 -12.75 2.41 24.22
N THR A 51 -12.09 1.78 23.24
CA THR A 51 -11.05 2.42 22.44
C THR A 51 -11.49 2.91 21.08
N GLY A 52 -12.68 2.57 20.64
CA GLY A 52 -13.21 3.01 19.37
C GLY A 52 -14.68 3.26 19.44
N GLY A 53 -15.09 4.50 19.62
CA GLY A 53 -16.48 4.93 19.50
C GLY A 53 -17.12 4.48 18.20
N SER A 54 -17.51 3.21 18.14
CA SER A 54 -18.31 2.65 17.06
C SER A 54 -19.77 2.72 17.44
N ARG A 55 -20.39 3.85 17.10
CA ARG A 55 -21.83 3.98 16.98
C ARG A 55 -22.36 2.80 16.20
N GLY A 56 -23.32 2.10 16.78
CA GLY A 56 -23.99 0.93 16.24
C GLY A 56 -24.24 1.04 14.74
N SER A 57 -23.55 0.21 13.97
CA SER A 57 -23.85 0.00 12.57
C SER A 57 -25.11 -0.84 12.48
N SER A 58 -26.25 -0.17 12.47
CA SER A 58 -27.52 -0.77 12.00
C SER A 58 -27.26 -1.36 10.62
N GLY A 59 -27.52 -2.66 10.48
CA GLY A 59 -27.30 -3.47 9.27
C GLY A 59 -27.95 -2.93 8.01
N ARG A 60 -27.29 -1.96 7.39
CA ARG A 60 -27.44 -1.69 5.96
C ARG A 60 -26.43 -2.56 5.25
N GLY A 61 -26.89 -3.44 4.36
CA GLY A 61 -26.07 -4.36 3.62
C GLY A 61 -24.78 -3.71 3.11
N SER A 62 -23.69 -3.99 3.84
CA SER A 62 -22.37 -3.44 3.53
C SER A 62 -21.91 -4.05 2.21
N GLY A 63 -21.99 -3.28 1.13
CA GLY A 63 -21.35 -3.65 -0.12
C GLY A 63 -19.86 -3.82 0.11
N ASN A 64 -19.29 -4.90 -0.41
CA ASN A 64 -17.85 -5.12 -0.31
C ASN A 64 -17.11 -4.11 -1.18
N ARG A 65 -16.12 -3.43 -0.58
CA ARG A 65 -15.20 -2.57 -1.31
C ARG A 65 -14.48 -3.40 -2.38
N GLY A 66 -14.20 -2.78 -3.52
CA GLY A 66 -13.42 -3.39 -4.59
C GLY A 66 -11.97 -3.61 -4.16
N ASN A 67 -11.30 -4.53 -4.85
CA ASN A 67 -9.89 -4.83 -4.60
C ASN A 67 -9.01 -3.65 -5.01
N ASP A 68 -7.94 -3.46 -4.25
CA ASP A 68 -6.88 -2.55 -4.63
C ASP A 68 -6.03 -3.20 -5.73
N LEU A 69 -5.54 -2.37 -6.66
CA LEU A 69 -4.70 -2.81 -7.77
C LEU A 69 -3.27 -2.33 -7.57
N ARG A 70 -2.32 -3.14 -8.01
CA ARG A 70 -0.90 -2.82 -8.08
C ARG A 70 -0.49 -2.65 -9.54
N TYR A 71 0.30 -1.63 -9.81
CA TYR A 71 0.90 -1.38 -11.10
C TYR A 71 2.35 -0.92 -10.93
N ASP A 72 3.29 -1.61 -11.55
CA ASP A 72 4.72 -1.29 -11.48
C ASP A 72 5.08 -0.37 -12.66
N VAL A 73 5.74 0.74 -12.36
CA VAL A 73 6.14 1.77 -13.33
C VAL A 73 7.65 1.92 -13.31
N SER A 74 8.29 1.57 -14.41
CA SER A 74 9.72 1.81 -14.57
C SER A 74 9.97 3.19 -15.19
N ILE A 75 10.90 3.92 -14.62
CA ILE A 75 11.35 5.25 -15.07
C ILE A 75 12.87 5.29 -15.15
N SER A 76 13.41 6.14 -16.00
CA SER A 76 14.85 6.38 -16.05
C SER A 76 15.30 7.33 -14.93
N LEU A 77 16.60 7.41 -14.71
CA LEU A 77 17.18 8.29 -13.67
C LEU A 77 16.95 9.78 -14.03
N GLU A 78 16.99 10.12 -15.31
CA GLU A 78 16.70 11.46 -15.82
C GLU A 78 15.21 11.82 -15.68
N GLU A 79 14.33 10.86 -15.86
CA GLU A 79 12.88 11.03 -15.61
C GLU A 79 12.62 11.28 -14.13
N ALA A 80 13.34 10.58 -13.23
CA ALA A 80 13.26 10.80 -11.79
C ALA A 80 13.88 12.14 -11.36
N TYR A 81 14.86 12.67 -12.12
CA TYR A 81 15.43 14.00 -11.90
C TYR A 81 14.43 15.12 -12.25
N LYS A 82 13.66 14.93 -13.33
CA LYS A 82 12.64 15.88 -13.78
C LYS A 82 11.26 15.42 -13.31
N SER A 83 10.33 16.32 -13.04
CA SER A 83 8.95 15.90 -12.84
C SER A 83 8.38 15.34 -14.13
N LEU A 84 7.73 14.20 -14.08
CA LEU A 84 7.17 13.51 -15.25
C LEU A 84 5.67 13.32 -15.08
N GLU A 85 4.94 13.55 -16.16
CA GLU A 85 3.54 13.13 -16.27
C GLU A 85 3.46 11.89 -17.18
N LYS A 86 3.13 10.75 -16.59
CA LYS A 86 3.07 9.46 -17.30
C LYS A 86 1.64 8.99 -17.44
N LYS A 87 1.23 8.65 -18.66
CA LYS A 87 -0.06 8.00 -18.93
C LYS A 87 0.09 6.50 -18.75
N ILE A 88 -0.77 5.93 -17.93
CA ILE A 88 -0.76 4.52 -17.59
C ILE A 88 -2.05 3.88 -18.08
N ASN A 89 -1.91 2.78 -18.81
CA ASN A 89 -3.03 1.96 -19.26
C ASN A 89 -3.09 0.70 -18.41
N TYR A 90 -4.19 0.45 -17.75
CA TYR A 90 -4.36 -0.73 -16.91
C TYR A 90 -5.77 -1.28 -17.04
N THR A 91 -5.91 -2.57 -16.79
CA THR A 91 -7.19 -3.26 -16.82
C THR A 91 -7.78 -3.29 -15.41
N THR A 92 -9.04 -2.93 -15.30
CA THR A 92 -9.78 -2.96 -14.04
C THR A 92 -11.22 -3.43 -14.24
N TYR A 93 -11.90 -3.75 -13.15
CA TYR A 93 -13.34 -4.05 -13.18
C TYR A 93 -14.13 -2.82 -12.76
N LYS A 94 -15.00 -2.34 -13.67
CA LYS A 94 -15.95 -1.25 -13.41
C LYS A 94 -17.35 -1.77 -13.12
N LYS A 95 -18.15 -0.96 -12.43
CA LYS A 95 -19.58 -1.26 -12.26
C LYS A 95 -20.23 -1.41 -13.62
N CYS A 96 -20.99 -2.48 -13.77
CA CYS A 96 -21.76 -2.71 -14.99
C CYS A 96 -22.81 -1.61 -15.19
N ASN A 97 -22.73 -0.91 -16.31
CA ASN A 97 -23.65 0.19 -16.60
C ASN A 97 -25.10 -0.28 -16.77
N SER A 98 -25.31 -1.51 -17.32
CA SER A 98 -26.66 -2.05 -17.57
C SER A 98 -27.41 -2.35 -16.28
N CYS A 99 -26.73 -2.94 -15.28
CA CYS A 99 -27.37 -3.31 -14.01
C CYS A 99 -26.93 -2.42 -12.83
N LYS A 100 -26.11 -1.40 -13.06
CA LYS A 100 -25.60 -0.47 -12.03
C LYS A 100 -24.92 -1.16 -10.83
N GLY A 101 -24.34 -2.35 -11.10
CA GLY A 101 -23.58 -3.11 -10.10
C GLY A 101 -24.39 -4.13 -9.28
N ASN A 102 -25.71 -4.27 -9.52
CA ASN A 102 -26.54 -5.24 -8.78
C ASN A 102 -26.51 -6.67 -9.36
N GLY A 103 -26.01 -6.85 -10.58
CA GLY A 103 -25.89 -8.14 -11.24
C GLY A 103 -27.20 -8.67 -11.86
N ALA A 104 -28.34 -8.08 -11.56
CA ALA A 104 -29.63 -8.51 -12.08
C ALA A 104 -29.96 -7.81 -13.40
N GLU A 105 -30.82 -8.43 -14.23
CA GLU A 105 -31.35 -7.81 -15.44
C GLU A 105 -32.10 -6.51 -15.12
N PRO A 106 -31.99 -5.46 -15.98
CA PRO A 106 -32.77 -4.24 -15.80
C PRO A 106 -34.25 -4.52 -15.58
N GLY A 107 -34.84 -4.00 -14.49
CA GLY A 107 -36.21 -4.28 -14.07
C GLY A 107 -36.37 -5.44 -13.08
N SER A 108 -35.37 -6.29 -12.91
CA SER A 108 -35.37 -7.32 -11.87
C SER A 108 -34.51 -6.86 -10.65
N LYS A 109 -34.84 -7.40 -9.47
CA LYS A 109 -34.10 -7.13 -8.23
C LYS A 109 -33.52 -8.44 -7.68
N PRO A 110 -32.34 -8.41 -7.05
CA PRO A 110 -31.87 -9.55 -6.27
C PRO A 110 -32.88 -9.91 -5.17
N ILE A 111 -33.09 -11.19 -4.93
CA ILE A 111 -34.01 -11.73 -3.93
C ILE A 111 -33.18 -12.22 -2.75
N LYS A 112 -33.67 -12.05 -1.53
CA LYS A 112 -33.00 -12.62 -0.35
C LYS A 112 -32.84 -14.13 -0.51
N CYS A 113 -31.66 -14.62 -0.20
CA CYS A 113 -31.40 -16.06 -0.24
C CYS A 113 -32.19 -16.76 0.89
N ASP A 114 -33.08 -17.68 0.53
CA ASP A 114 -33.94 -18.41 1.48
C ASP A 114 -33.10 -19.30 2.39
N TYR A 115 -32.00 -19.87 1.90
CA TYR A 115 -31.16 -20.80 2.63
C TYR A 115 -30.45 -20.15 3.84
N CYS A 116 -29.99 -18.93 3.72
CA CYS A 116 -29.32 -18.18 4.80
C CYS A 116 -30.13 -17.00 5.33
N ALA A 117 -31.37 -16.84 4.85
CA ALA A 117 -32.25 -15.71 5.19
C ALA A 117 -31.57 -14.34 5.01
N GLY A 118 -30.78 -14.20 3.96
CA GLY A 118 -30.05 -12.96 3.64
C GLY A 118 -28.72 -12.76 4.37
N ARG A 119 -28.31 -13.66 5.26
CA ARG A 119 -27.08 -13.50 6.09
C ARG A 119 -25.80 -13.79 5.32
N GLY A 120 -25.85 -14.49 4.19
CA GLY A 120 -24.67 -14.91 3.42
C GLY A 120 -23.86 -16.04 4.06
N LYS A 121 -24.12 -16.37 5.33
CA LYS A 121 -23.43 -17.40 6.10
C LYS A 121 -24.44 -18.29 6.81
N ILE A 122 -24.09 -19.55 6.99
CA ILE A 122 -24.86 -20.52 7.74
C ILE A 122 -24.06 -20.97 8.95
N ARG A 123 -24.77 -21.22 10.04
CA ARG A 123 -24.18 -21.78 11.27
C ARG A 123 -24.53 -23.25 11.35
N SER A 124 -23.54 -24.10 11.47
CA SER A 124 -23.68 -25.52 11.69
C SER A 124 -23.14 -25.85 13.09
N ASN A 125 -23.99 -26.41 13.97
CA ASN A 125 -23.57 -26.85 15.27
C ASN A 125 -23.05 -28.30 15.15
N GLN A 126 -21.76 -28.48 15.39
CA GLN A 126 -21.15 -29.80 15.47
C GLN A 126 -20.72 -30.03 16.93
N GLY A 127 -21.61 -30.64 17.71
CA GLY A 127 -21.41 -30.86 19.16
C GLY A 127 -21.29 -29.52 19.91
N PHE A 128 -20.17 -29.30 20.59
CA PHE A 128 -19.92 -28.08 21.37
C PHE A 128 -19.40 -26.88 20.54
N PHE A 129 -19.13 -27.08 19.24
CA PHE A 129 -18.58 -26.02 18.39
C PHE A 129 -19.62 -25.54 17.38
N THR A 130 -19.78 -24.22 17.28
CA THR A 130 -20.55 -23.58 16.20
C THR A 130 -19.61 -23.20 15.06
N VAL A 131 -19.71 -23.91 13.94
CA VAL A 131 -18.94 -23.61 12.72
C VAL A 131 -19.76 -22.69 11.83
N GLN A 132 -19.19 -21.56 11.46
CA GLN A 132 -19.78 -20.62 10.51
C GLN A 132 -19.22 -20.88 9.11
N GLN A 133 -20.08 -21.24 8.18
CA GLN A 133 -19.72 -21.51 6.78
C GLN A 133 -20.37 -20.51 5.84
N THR A 134 -19.69 -20.22 4.71
CA THR A 134 -20.28 -19.44 3.62
C THR A 134 -21.48 -20.19 3.05
N CYS A 135 -22.58 -19.49 2.86
CA CYS A 135 -23.79 -20.08 2.28
C CYS A 135 -23.53 -20.62 0.86
N PRO A 136 -23.71 -21.92 0.60
CA PRO A 136 -23.41 -22.51 -0.73
C PRO A 136 -24.37 -22.04 -1.81
N GLN A 137 -25.59 -21.65 -1.47
CA GLN A 137 -26.61 -21.23 -2.44
C GLN A 137 -26.33 -19.80 -2.96
N CYS A 138 -25.89 -18.88 -2.12
CA CYS A 138 -25.62 -17.50 -2.51
C CYS A 138 -24.14 -17.13 -2.51
N ASN A 139 -23.25 -18.09 -2.24
CA ASN A 139 -21.79 -17.88 -2.19
C ASN A 139 -21.38 -16.67 -1.32
N GLY A 140 -22.06 -16.48 -0.20
CA GLY A 140 -21.77 -15.38 0.73
C GLY A 140 -22.50 -14.07 0.43
N TYR A 141 -23.16 -13.95 -0.70
CA TYR A 141 -23.82 -12.69 -1.11
C TYR A 141 -25.11 -12.38 -0.33
N GLY A 142 -25.72 -13.36 0.33
CA GLY A 142 -27.00 -13.21 1.05
C GLY A 142 -28.22 -13.04 0.14
N GLU A 143 -28.01 -12.91 -1.16
CA GLU A 143 -29.04 -12.71 -2.18
C GLU A 143 -28.78 -13.61 -3.37
N THR A 144 -29.84 -13.99 -4.06
CA THR A 144 -29.83 -14.78 -5.29
C THR A 144 -30.42 -13.94 -6.42
N ILE A 145 -29.89 -14.13 -7.62
CA ILE A 145 -30.34 -13.42 -8.82
C ILE A 145 -31.07 -14.43 -9.71
N SER A 146 -32.39 -14.27 -9.85
CA SER A 146 -33.21 -15.14 -10.72
C SER A 146 -32.97 -14.88 -12.20
N LYS A 147 -32.76 -13.62 -12.59
CA LYS A 147 -32.45 -13.20 -13.96
C LYS A 147 -31.13 -12.45 -13.98
N PRO A 148 -30.01 -13.11 -14.32
CA PRO A 148 -28.71 -12.46 -14.37
C PRO A 148 -28.63 -11.45 -15.52
N CYS A 149 -27.97 -10.33 -15.28
CA CYS A 149 -27.69 -9.32 -16.29
C CYS A 149 -26.86 -9.91 -17.44
N SER A 150 -27.34 -9.76 -18.69
CA SER A 150 -26.67 -10.29 -19.88
C SER A 150 -25.24 -9.76 -20.08
N ASN A 151 -24.99 -8.49 -19.71
CA ASN A 151 -23.70 -7.84 -19.90
C ASN A 151 -22.64 -8.31 -18.92
N CYS A 152 -22.96 -8.48 -17.63
CA CYS A 152 -22.00 -8.88 -16.61
C CYS A 152 -22.22 -10.32 -16.10
N ARG A 153 -23.20 -11.05 -16.63
CA ARG A 153 -23.53 -12.43 -16.27
C ARG A 153 -23.71 -12.64 -14.75
N GLY A 154 -24.34 -11.68 -14.09
CA GLY A 154 -24.58 -11.73 -12.64
C GLY A 154 -23.48 -11.12 -11.77
N ASN A 155 -22.29 -10.86 -12.29
CA ASN A 155 -21.14 -10.36 -11.48
C ASN A 155 -21.29 -8.90 -11.03
N GLY A 156 -22.16 -8.11 -11.64
CA GLY A 156 -22.29 -6.68 -11.37
C GLY A 156 -21.13 -5.81 -11.84
N LYS A 157 -20.04 -6.42 -12.33
CA LYS A 157 -18.82 -5.76 -12.80
C LYS A 157 -18.48 -6.20 -14.21
N VAL A 158 -17.87 -5.32 -14.99
CA VAL A 158 -17.34 -5.59 -16.33
C VAL A 158 -15.88 -5.16 -16.41
N GLN A 159 -15.09 -5.92 -17.14
CA GLN A 159 -13.70 -5.57 -17.40
C GLN A 159 -13.63 -4.34 -18.30
N SER A 160 -12.74 -3.39 -17.97
CA SER A 160 -12.53 -2.16 -18.71
C SER A 160 -11.06 -1.77 -18.66
N ASN A 161 -10.55 -1.30 -19.80
CA ASN A 161 -9.22 -0.70 -19.86
C ASN A 161 -9.34 0.78 -19.55
N GLU A 162 -8.53 1.24 -18.59
CA GLU A 162 -8.51 2.60 -18.11
C GLU A 162 -7.17 3.29 -18.39
N ASN A 163 -7.29 4.56 -18.73
CA ASN A 163 -6.13 5.45 -18.92
C ASN A 163 -6.12 6.48 -17.81
N VAL A 164 -5.02 6.56 -17.07
CA VAL A 164 -4.84 7.55 -16.01
C VAL A 164 -3.53 8.27 -16.21
N SER A 165 -3.58 9.61 -16.16
CA SER A 165 -2.38 10.44 -16.15
C SER A 165 -1.92 10.63 -14.72
N VAL A 166 -0.65 10.33 -14.43
CA VAL A 166 -0.06 10.38 -13.09
C VAL A 166 1.15 11.27 -13.10
N LYS A 167 1.13 12.26 -12.23
CA LYS A 167 2.27 13.15 -12.03
C LYS A 167 3.25 12.54 -11.05
N ILE A 168 4.42 12.19 -11.52
CA ILE A 168 5.53 11.69 -10.71
C ILE A 168 6.39 12.90 -10.32
N PRO A 169 6.57 13.19 -9.02
CA PRO A 169 7.36 14.35 -8.60
C PRO A 169 8.85 14.14 -8.83
N LYS A 170 9.61 15.24 -8.95
CA LYS A 170 11.07 15.19 -9.02
C LYS A 170 11.66 14.63 -7.72
N GLY A 171 12.76 13.89 -7.85
CA GLY A 171 13.46 13.32 -6.69
C GLY A 171 12.83 12.06 -6.11
N VAL A 172 11.90 11.44 -6.83
CA VAL A 172 11.30 10.17 -6.39
C VAL A 172 12.37 9.09 -6.24
N ASP A 173 12.25 8.27 -5.19
CA ASP A 173 13.16 7.16 -4.92
C ASP A 173 12.63 5.84 -5.48
N ASP A 174 13.53 4.88 -5.65
CA ASP A 174 13.14 3.51 -5.99
C ASP A 174 12.23 2.93 -4.92
N GLY A 175 11.23 2.13 -5.33
CA GLY A 175 10.22 1.59 -4.42
C GLY A 175 9.18 2.60 -3.93
N THR A 176 9.22 3.86 -4.35
CA THR A 176 8.19 4.85 -3.96
C THR A 176 6.81 4.41 -4.41
N ARG A 177 5.82 4.54 -3.51
CA ARG A 177 4.43 4.18 -3.76
C ARG A 177 3.56 5.41 -3.92
N ILE A 178 2.83 5.48 -5.04
CA ILE A 178 1.84 6.53 -5.30
C ILE A 178 0.45 5.89 -5.27
N ARG A 179 -0.42 6.38 -4.40
CA ARG A 179 -1.80 5.91 -4.27
C ARG A 179 -2.73 6.80 -5.08
N LEU A 180 -3.52 6.19 -5.94
CA LEU A 180 -4.61 6.82 -6.68
C LEU A 180 -5.94 6.32 -6.12
N SER A 181 -6.59 7.14 -5.31
CA SER A 181 -7.83 6.77 -4.62
C SER A 181 -8.96 6.49 -5.60
N GLY A 182 -9.69 5.40 -5.37
CA GLY A 182 -10.86 5.02 -6.15
C GLY A 182 -10.57 4.54 -7.58
N LYS A 183 -9.30 4.30 -7.94
CA LYS A 183 -8.88 3.81 -9.26
C LYS A 183 -8.60 2.30 -9.31
N GLY A 184 -8.87 1.57 -8.22
CA GLY A 184 -8.87 0.12 -8.18
C GLY A 184 -10.11 -0.50 -8.80
N GLU A 185 -10.44 -1.73 -8.44
CA GLU A 185 -11.65 -2.40 -8.89
C GLU A 185 -12.91 -1.79 -8.27
N ALA A 186 -14.01 -1.86 -9.00
CA ALA A 186 -15.31 -1.50 -8.44
C ALA A 186 -15.73 -2.48 -7.34
N GLY A 187 -16.31 -1.97 -6.27
CA GLY A 187 -16.95 -2.79 -5.24
C GLY A 187 -18.25 -3.44 -5.73
N THR A 188 -18.74 -4.40 -4.95
CA THR A 188 -20.05 -5.03 -5.16
C THR A 188 -21.11 -4.38 -4.27
N LYS A 189 -22.37 -4.46 -4.67
CA LYS A 189 -23.53 -4.00 -3.86
C LYS A 189 -23.41 -2.59 -3.31
N ASN A 190 -23.04 -1.63 -4.14
CA ASN A 190 -22.76 -0.24 -3.76
C ASN A 190 -21.52 -0.05 -2.86
N GLY A 191 -20.68 -1.05 -2.69
CA GLY A 191 -19.35 -0.91 -2.11
C GLY A 191 -18.51 0.10 -2.92
N GLY A 192 -17.65 0.84 -2.24
CA GLY A 192 -16.70 1.76 -2.87
C GLY A 192 -15.70 1.03 -3.77
N SER A 193 -15.10 1.73 -4.71
CA SER A 193 -13.97 1.20 -5.47
C SER A 193 -12.73 1.06 -4.57
N GLY A 194 -11.84 0.13 -4.93
CA GLY A 194 -10.49 0.04 -4.40
C GLY A 194 -9.61 1.18 -4.89
N ASP A 195 -8.35 1.14 -4.55
CA ASP A 195 -7.33 2.11 -4.93
C ASP A 195 -6.33 1.47 -5.91
N LEU A 196 -5.68 2.29 -6.73
CA LEU A 196 -4.56 1.86 -7.56
C LEU A 196 -3.26 2.33 -6.90
N TYR A 197 -2.37 1.39 -6.61
CA TYR A 197 -1.04 1.64 -6.09
C TYR A 197 -0.02 1.51 -7.20
N LEU A 198 0.69 2.58 -7.47
CA LEU A 198 1.81 2.60 -8.40
C LEU A 198 3.10 2.42 -7.62
N PHE A 199 3.90 1.45 -8.02
CA PHE A 199 5.23 1.22 -7.50
C PHE A 199 6.24 1.74 -8.52
N ILE A 200 7.01 2.72 -8.13
CA ILE A 200 8.03 3.30 -8.99
C ILE A 200 9.30 2.45 -8.88
N SER A 201 9.83 2.03 -10.02
CA SER A 201 11.12 1.37 -10.13
C SER A 201 12.04 2.22 -11.00
N ILE A 202 13.24 2.54 -10.51
CA ILE A 202 14.21 3.33 -11.23
C ILE A 202 15.16 2.37 -11.95
N LEU A 203 15.27 2.55 -13.28
CA LEU A 203 16.17 1.75 -14.09
C LEU A 203 17.63 2.12 -13.78
N ASN A 204 18.51 1.12 -13.80
CA ASN A 204 19.93 1.33 -13.65
C ASN A 204 20.44 2.23 -14.79
N HIS A 205 21.19 3.27 -14.43
CA HIS A 205 21.80 4.17 -15.37
C HIS A 205 23.21 3.68 -15.75
N SER A 206 23.63 3.90 -17.01
CA SER A 206 24.91 3.42 -17.52
C SER A 206 26.12 4.10 -16.91
N LEU A 207 26.00 5.37 -16.52
CA LEU A 207 27.09 6.19 -16.02
C LEU A 207 26.99 6.48 -14.52
N PHE A 208 25.76 6.73 -14.04
CA PHE A 208 25.56 7.20 -12.67
C PHE A 208 25.01 6.08 -11.77
N LYS A 209 25.60 5.96 -10.60
CA LYS A 209 25.07 5.17 -9.50
C LYS A 209 24.39 6.13 -8.52
N ARG A 210 23.15 5.89 -8.17
CA ARG A 210 22.41 6.71 -7.19
C ARG A 210 22.50 6.11 -5.81
N SER A 211 22.74 6.94 -4.82
CA SER A 211 22.59 6.61 -3.40
C SER A 211 21.82 7.76 -2.73
N GLU A 212 20.56 7.52 -2.41
CA GLU A 212 19.63 8.53 -1.89
C GLU A 212 19.57 9.76 -2.81
N GLU A 213 19.96 10.94 -2.33
CA GLU A 213 20.04 12.18 -3.11
C GLU A 213 21.35 12.36 -3.87
N ASN A 214 22.37 11.56 -3.58
CA ASN A 214 23.69 11.71 -4.20
C ASN A 214 23.84 10.82 -5.43
N LEU A 215 24.67 11.31 -6.36
CA LEU A 215 25.09 10.58 -7.55
C LEU A 215 26.57 10.28 -7.49
N PHE A 216 26.95 9.11 -7.97
CA PHE A 216 28.33 8.67 -8.10
C PHE A 216 28.63 8.37 -9.55
N PHE A 217 29.74 8.90 -10.03
CA PHE A 217 30.21 8.72 -11.39
C PHE A 217 31.70 8.33 -11.36
N GLU A 218 32.04 7.20 -11.95
CA GLU A 218 33.41 6.75 -12.09
C GLU A 218 34.03 7.35 -13.38
N LEU A 219 34.99 8.24 -13.21
CA LEU A 219 35.69 8.90 -14.32
C LEU A 219 37.03 8.21 -14.56
N PRO A 220 37.20 7.49 -15.66
CA PRO A 220 38.50 6.96 -16.03
C PRO A 220 39.42 8.10 -16.51
N ILE A 221 40.61 8.22 -15.93
CA ILE A 221 41.65 9.18 -16.33
C ILE A 221 42.93 8.44 -16.66
N THR A 222 43.76 9.07 -17.50
CA THR A 222 45.08 8.50 -17.78
C THR A 222 46.07 8.71 -16.66
N PHE A 223 47.14 7.93 -16.64
CA PHE A 223 48.21 8.11 -15.65
C PHE A 223 48.86 9.51 -15.76
N ALA A 224 49.03 9.99 -16.95
CA ALA A 224 49.59 11.33 -17.21
C ALA A 224 48.72 12.43 -16.60
N ASP A 225 47.37 12.34 -16.86
CA ASP A 225 46.40 13.29 -16.30
C ASP A 225 46.39 13.28 -14.77
N ALA A 226 46.51 12.10 -14.18
CA ALA A 226 46.56 11.96 -12.72
C ALA A 226 47.87 12.53 -12.13
N ALA A 227 49.00 12.34 -12.79
CA ALA A 227 50.30 12.82 -12.34
C ALA A 227 50.46 14.33 -12.49
N LEU A 228 50.08 14.89 -13.63
CA LEU A 228 50.29 16.31 -13.97
C LEU A 228 49.11 17.22 -13.58
N GLY A 229 47.97 16.61 -13.25
CA GLY A 229 46.74 17.36 -13.09
C GLY A 229 46.13 17.79 -14.41
N THR A 230 44.83 17.87 -14.48
CA THR A 230 44.11 18.25 -15.72
C THR A 230 42.74 18.85 -15.39
N THR A 231 42.09 19.38 -16.42
CA THR A 231 40.68 19.82 -16.32
C THR A 231 39.83 19.03 -17.31
N ILE A 232 38.87 18.26 -16.81
CA ILE A 232 38.03 17.39 -17.63
C ILE A 232 36.57 17.87 -17.56
N GLU A 233 35.87 17.75 -18.66
CA GLU A 233 34.41 17.98 -18.71
C GLU A 233 33.68 16.73 -18.33
N VAL A 234 32.85 16.81 -17.27
CA VAL A 234 32.04 15.71 -16.73
C VAL A 234 30.58 15.97 -17.03
N PRO A 235 29.86 14.97 -17.55
CA PRO A 235 28.41 15.07 -17.73
C PRO A 235 27.70 15.13 -16.41
N CYS A 236 26.61 15.88 -16.34
CA CYS A 236 25.68 15.90 -15.20
C CYS A 236 24.34 15.29 -15.62
N ILE A 237 23.56 14.88 -14.65
CA ILE A 237 22.23 14.25 -14.88
C ILE A 237 21.22 15.22 -15.53
N ASP A 238 21.41 16.52 -15.38
CA ASP A 238 20.60 17.56 -16.01
C ASP A 238 20.90 17.73 -17.53
N GLY A 239 21.91 17.01 -18.05
CA GLY A 239 22.41 17.11 -19.42
C GLY A 239 23.48 18.20 -19.63
N SER A 240 23.82 18.98 -18.60
CA SER A 240 24.90 19.94 -18.63
C SER A 240 26.26 19.26 -18.50
N LYS A 241 27.34 19.97 -18.83
CA LYS A 241 28.73 19.56 -18.61
C LYS A 241 29.38 20.52 -17.63
N VAL A 242 30.13 20.01 -16.69
CA VAL A 242 30.87 20.80 -15.70
C VAL A 242 32.35 20.51 -15.83
N LYS A 243 33.17 21.54 -15.82
CA LYS A 243 34.63 21.42 -15.83
C LYS A 243 35.11 21.12 -14.42
N VAL A 244 35.79 19.99 -14.23
CA VAL A 244 36.34 19.53 -12.97
C VAL A 244 37.86 19.58 -13.08
N LYS A 245 38.49 20.29 -12.14
CA LYS A 245 39.95 20.33 -12.02
C LYS A 245 40.41 19.13 -11.21
N ILE A 246 41.20 18.27 -11.79
CA ILE A 246 41.89 17.16 -11.13
C ILE A 246 43.25 17.67 -10.67
N PRO A 247 43.56 17.62 -9.35
CA PRO A 247 44.84 18.02 -8.83
C PRO A 247 45.95 17.08 -9.30
N GLU A 248 47.17 17.61 -9.41
CA GLU A 248 48.39 16.81 -9.63
C GLU A 248 48.57 15.77 -8.52
N GLY A 249 49.07 14.60 -8.87
CA GLY A 249 49.27 13.51 -7.92
C GLY A 249 47.99 12.83 -7.42
N THR A 250 46.85 12.99 -8.11
CA THR A 250 45.60 12.35 -7.71
C THR A 250 45.74 10.84 -7.78
N GLN A 251 45.37 10.17 -6.64
CA GLN A 251 45.43 8.74 -6.50
C GLN A 251 44.10 8.06 -6.92
N TYR A 252 44.17 6.78 -7.24
CA TYR A 252 43.01 5.95 -7.51
C TYR A 252 41.98 5.99 -6.38
N GLY A 253 40.71 6.10 -6.72
CA GLY A 253 39.63 6.15 -5.74
C GLY A 253 39.46 7.49 -5.04
N LYS A 254 40.23 8.53 -5.40
CA LYS A 254 40.01 9.88 -4.91
C LYS A 254 38.66 10.41 -5.34
N GLN A 255 37.85 10.85 -4.39
CA GLN A 255 36.54 11.41 -4.65
C GLN A 255 36.60 12.94 -4.72
N LEU A 256 36.00 13.49 -5.76
CA LEU A 256 35.80 14.92 -5.96
C LEU A 256 34.29 15.20 -5.87
N ARG A 257 33.92 16.14 -5.02
CA ARG A 257 32.51 16.51 -4.78
C ARG A 257 32.11 17.71 -5.59
N LEU A 258 31.06 17.57 -6.37
CA LEU A 258 30.39 18.67 -7.06
C LEU A 258 29.09 18.98 -6.35
N LYS A 259 29.06 20.10 -5.66
CA LYS A 259 27.93 20.54 -4.86
C LYS A 259 26.69 20.80 -5.73
N ASP A 260 25.51 20.43 -5.24
CA ASP A 260 24.20 20.65 -5.86
C ASP A 260 24.05 20.05 -7.28
N LYS A 261 24.86 19.01 -7.63
CA LYS A 261 24.81 18.30 -8.92
C LYS A 261 24.30 16.88 -8.83
N GLY A 262 23.74 16.48 -7.66
CA GLY A 262 23.07 15.22 -7.44
C GLY A 262 21.58 15.26 -7.80
N MET A 263 20.80 14.33 -7.22
CA MET A 263 19.35 14.25 -7.43
C MET A 263 18.61 15.33 -6.64
N PRO A 264 17.46 15.81 -7.13
CA PRO A 264 16.61 16.70 -6.36
C PRO A 264 16.05 15.97 -5.13
N ILE A 265 15.95 16.67 -4.02
CA ILE A 265 15.36 16.13 -2.78
C ILE A 265 13.84 16.29 -2.85
N LEU A 266 13.13 15.19 -2.60
CA LEU A 266 11.67 15.17 -2.66
C LEU A 266 11.06 16.22 -1.73
N ARG A 267 10.14 17.03 -2.24
CA ARG A 267 9.45 18.13 -1.53
C ARG A 267 10.35 19.27 -1.02
N LYS A 268 11.62 19.29 -1.38
CA LYS A 268 12.54 20.40 -1.08
C LYS A 268 13.02 21.06 -2.36
N ASN A 269 13.56 22.27 -2.22
CA ASN A 269 14.16 22.99 -3.34
C ASN A 269 15.70 22.93 -3.28
N SER A 270 16.20 21.76 -2.90
CA SER A 270 17.63 21.46 -2.76
C SER A 270 17.98 20.20 -3.55
N TYR A 271 19.24 20.06 -3.86
CA TYR A 271 19.82 18.95 -4.61
C TYR A 271 20.88 18.28 -3.76
N GLY A 272 21.07 16.99 -3.96
CA GLY A 272 22.24 16.30 -3.46
C GLY A 272 23.51 16.65 -4.26
N ASP A 273 24.57 15.92 -4.03
CA ASP A 273 25.87 16.16 -4.64
C ASP A 273 26.21 15.08 -5.67
N LEU A 274 27.09 15.42 -6.61
CA LEU A 274 27.69 14.45 -7.51
C LEU A 274 29.13 14.19 -7.05
N TYR A 275 29.43 12.93 -6.77
CA TYR A 275 30.76 12.43 -6.43
C TYR A 275 31.39 11.75 -7.66
N ILE A 276 32.60 12.15 -7.97
CA ILE A 276 33.37 11.65 -9.10
C ILE A 276 34.61 10.97 -8.57
#